data_38f34d594f317c5219944e598b268abc
#
_entry.id   38f34d594f317c5219944e598b268abc
#
_cell.length_a   1.000
_cell.length_b   1.000
_cell.length_c   1.000
_cell.angle_alpha   90.00
_cell.angle_beta   90.00
_cell.angle_gamma   90.00
#
_symmetry.space_group_name_H-M   'P 1'
#
loop_
_entity.id
_entity.type
_entity.pdbx_description
1 polymer ?
#
loop_
_entity_poly.entity_id
_entity_poly.type
_entity_poly.pdbx_seq_one_letter_code
_entity_poly.pdbx_strand_id
1 'polypeptide(L)'
;MKEFYESPLSSRYASEYMLRLFSPDKRYGTWRRLWVALARAEHRLGLPVTDEQVAQLEAHVDDEIDYAAVAEWEKKLRHDVMAHIHVYGESCPDAAGIIHLGATSCYVTDNADIMIYRDALLHIRSELVSVIAALCDFAYKYRAMPTLGYTHFQPAQLVTVGKRACLWAQDFLLDLDELNFVIDNLLFHGCRGTTGTDASFLSLFDGDVQKVRELNAMIAEECGFSMLFPVAGQTYPRKYDSRILNVLSAIAQSAYRFANDMRLLQHLRQVEEPFEKNQVGSSAMAYKRNPMRCERICSLSRYIMADALNAPMTASTQWFERTLDDSANRRISLPEGFLACDAVLRLMRNVTAGIHVNEKIVERTVLEYLPFIATENLLMSAVRKGGDRQELHEVIRTRSMEATARMKEGLNCDLLDRLALDPAVLDPAAFIGICPEQVEEFVAEARARIADCAAETGDVSINV
;
A
#
# COMPACT_ATOMS: atom_id res chain seq x y z
N MET A 1 -6.39 -8.11 32.82
CA MET A 1 -6.40 -9.46 32.23
C MET A 1 -6.78 -9.32 30.76
N LYS A 2 -6.08 -10.01 29.83
CA LYS A 2 -6.44 -10.06 28.41
C LYS A 2 -7.12 -11.41 28.14
N GLU A 3 -8.40 -11.49 28.46
CA GLU A 3 -9.18 -12.75 28.43
C GLU A 3 -9.84 -13.01 27.07
N PHE A 4 -9.86 -12.00 26.20
CA PHE A 4 -10.50 -12.08 24.87
C PHE A 4 -9.46 -12.04 23.77
N TYR A 5 -9.80 -12.64 22.63
CA TYR A 5 -9.00 -12.55 21.43
C TYR A 5 -8.92 -11.10 20.95
N GLU A 6 -7.71 -10.66 20.64
CA GLU A 6 -7.42 -9.37 20.02
C GLU A 6 -6.59 -9.60 18.76
N SER A 7 -6.99 -8.98 17.65
CA SER A 7 -6.24 -9.11 16.40
C SER A 7 -4.83 -8.52 16.53
N PRO A 8 -3.78 -9.24 16.12
CA PRO A 8 -2.43 -8.68 16.07
C PRO A 8 -2.30 -7.45 15.18
N LEU A 9 -3.18 -7.27 14.19
CA LEU A 9 -3.22 -6.06 13.37
C LEU A 9 -3.52 -4.84 14.22
N SER A 10 -4.52 -4.94 15.14
CA SER A 10 -4.90 -3.83 16.00
C SER A 10 -3.98 -3.65 17.21
N SER A 11 -3.51 -4.74 17.83
CA SER A 11 -2.73 -4.64 19.05
C SER A 11 -1.23 -4.43 18.85
N ARG A 12 -0.72 -4.63 17.61
CA ARG A 12 0.73 -4.69 17.41
C ARG A 12 1.25 -4.03 16.13
N TYR A 13 0.51 -4.11 15.00
CA TYR A 13 1.11 -3.83 13.71
C TYR A 13 0.67 -2.52 13.06
N ALA A 14 -0.64 -2.25 13.01
CA ALA A 14 -1.18 -1.07 12.36
C ALA A 14 -0.87 0.22 13.12
N SER A 15 -0.89 1.35 12.42
CA SER A 15 -0.75 2.68 13.02
C SER A 15 -1.97 3.06 13.85
N GLU A 16 -1.77 3.94 14.82
CA GLU A 16 -2.87 4.52 15.60
C GLU A 16 -3.83 5.31 14.69
N TYR A 17 -3.31 5.98 13.67
CA TYR A 17 -4.13 6.70 12.69
C TYR A 17 -5.11 5.74 11.99
N MET A 18 -4.61 4.64 11.43
CA MET A 18 -5.45 3.69 10.71
C MET A 18 -6.45 2.98 11.64
N LEU A 19 -6.04 2.67 12.88
CA LEU A 19 -6.93 2.10 13.89
C LEU A 19 -8.06 3.07 14.25
N ARG A 20 -7.77 4.36 14.43
CA ARG A 20 -8.79 5.39 14.68
C ARG A 20 -9.73 5.55 13.50
N LEU A 21 -9.20 5.50 12.27
CA LEU A 21 -9.98 5.66 11.05
C LEU A 21 -11.04 4.57 10.87
N PHE A 22 -10.75 3.34 11.27
CA PHE A 22 -11.69 2.21 11.22
C PHE A 22 -12.41 1.96 12.54
N SER A 23 -12.31 2.87 13.52
CA SER A 23 -12.99 2.75 14.81
C SER A 23 -14.51 2.95 14.68
N PRO A 24 -15.29 2.41 15.62
CA PRO A 24 -16.71 2.71 15.75
C PRO A 24 -17.00 4.22 15.83
N ASP A 25 -16.22 4.98 16.63
CA ASP A 25 -16.41 6.43 16.77
C ASP A 25 -16.29 7.17 15.43
N LYS A 26 -15.28 6.85 14.63
CA LYS A 26 -15.14 7.44 13.29
C LYS A 26 -16.30 7.06 12.38
N ARG A 27 -16.70 5.79 12.37
CA ARG A 27 -17.81 5.30 11.54
C ARG A 27 -19.12 5.98 11.88
N TYR A 28 -19.53 5.94 13.14
CA TYR A 28 -20.83 6.45 13.56
C TYR A 28 -20.86 7.98 13.68
N GLY A 29 -19.74 8.61 13.99
CA GLY A 29 -19.58 10.05 13.86
C GLY A 29 -19.74 10.51 12.40
N THR A 30 -19.25 9.73 11.43
CA THR A 30 -19.48 10.01 10.00
C THR A 30 -20.96 9.86 9.62
N TRP A 31 -21.71 8.91 10.21
CA TRP A 31 -23.16 8.81 10.00
C TRP A 31 -23.89 10.09 10.49
N ARG A 32 -23.54 10.61 11.66
CA ARG A 32 -24.12 11.87 12.15
C ARG A 32 -23.85 13.03 11.20
N ARG A 33 -22.62 13.15 10.70
CA ARG A 33 -22.26 14.19 9.71
C ARG A 33 -23.04 14.04 8.40
N LEU A 34 -23.29 12.82 7.94
CA LEU A 34 -24.15 12.55 6.78
C LEU A 34 -25.59 12.96 7.02
N TRP A 35 -26.16 12.74 8.23
CA TRP A 35 -27.50 13.21 8.57
C TRP A 35 -27.57 14.73 8.64
N VAL A 36 -26.54 15.41 9.16
CA VAL A 36 -26.45 16.87 9.12
C VAL A 36 -26.41 17.39 7.68
N ALA A 37 -25.57 16.80 6.84
CA ALA A 37 -25.47 17.19 5.42
C ALA A 37 -26.81 17.00 4.67
N LEU A 38 -27.51 15.90 4.95
CA LEU A 38 -28.85 15.66 4.40
C LEU A 38 -29.85 16.75 4.84
N ALA A 39 -29.95 17.00 6.14
CA ALA A 39 -30.88 17.98 6.68
C ALA A 39 -30.59 19.41 6.15
N ARG A 40 -29.32 19.80 6.02
CA ARG A 40 -28.93 21.08 5.39
C ARG A 40 -29.38 21.16 3.93
N ALA A 41 -29.15 20.10 3.16
CA ALA A 41 -29.53 20.09 1.76
C ALA A 41 -31.06 20.11 1.59
N GLU A 42 -31.80 19.35 2.40
CA GLU A 42 -33.25 19.34 2.43
C GLU A 42 -33.84 20.72 2.79
N HIS A 43 -33.31 21.38 3.84
CA HIS A 43 -33.71 22.74 4.22
C HIS A 43 -33.47 23.73 3.08
N ARG A 44 -32.27 23.74 2.49
CA ARG A 44 -31.92 24.65 1.38
C ARG A 44 -32.80 24.48 0.15
N LEU A 45 -33.27 23.26 -0.12
CA LEU A 45 -34.14 22.95 -1.26
C LEU A 45 -35.64 23.15 -0.96
N GLY A 46 -35.96 23.58 0.27
CA GLY A 46 -37.29 23.98 0.68
C GLY A 46 -38.20 22.87 1.19
N LEU A 47 -37.63 21.75 1.63
CA LEU A 47 -38.39 20.79 2.42
C LEU A 47 -38.71 21.36 3.83
N PRO A 48 -39.68 20.78 4.56
CA PRO A 48 -40.08 21.27 5.88
C PRO A 48 -39.07 20.90 6.99
N VAL A 49 -37.83 21.27 6.80
CA VAL A 49 -36.73 21.20 7.75
C VAL A 49 -36.37 22.63 8.15
N THR A 50 -36.39 22.96 9.45
CA THR A 50 -36.14 24.32 9.94
C THR A 50 -34.69 24.60 10.25
N ASP A 51 -34.30 25.89 10.30
CA ASP A 51 -32.95 26.32 10.70
C ASP A 51 -32.60 25.80 12.11
N GLU A 52 -33.57 25.84 13.04
CA GLU A 52 -33.36 25.37 14.41
C GLU A 52 -33.08 23.87 14.48
N GLN A 53 -33.75 23.05 13.65
CA GLN A 53 -33.52 21.64 13.58
C GLN A 53 -32.11 21.33 13.03
N VAL A 54 -31.69 22.03 11.97
CA VAL A 54 -30.33 21.87 11.43
C VAL A 54 -29.30 22.30 12.48
N ALA A 55 -29.47 23.44 13.12
CA ALA A 55 -28.57 23.94 14.15
C ALA A 55 -28.46 22.99 15.35
N GLN A 56 -29.56 22.35 15.75
CA GLN A 56 -29.53 21.34 16.83
C GLN A 56 -28.74 20.10 16.44
N LEU A 57 -28.90 19.58 15.23
CA LEU A 57 -28.08 18.47 14.74
C LEU A 57 -26.59 18.84 14.69
N GLU A 58 -26.26 20.03 14.20
CA GLU A 58 -24.87 20.52 14.15
C GLU A 58 -24.24 20.65 15.54
N ALA A 59 -25.00 21.15 16.52
CA ALA A 59 -24.49 21.31 17.88
C ALA A 59 -24.09 19.99 18.56
N HIS A 60 -24.72 18.88 18.17
CA HIS A 60 -24.56 17.56 18.79
C HIS A 60 -23.87 16.53 17.87
N VAL A 61 -23.35 16.96 16.70
CA VAL A 61 -22.74 16.04 15.72
C VAL A 61 -21.49 15.34 16.23
N ASP A 62 -20.70 16.03 17.04
CA ASP A 62 -19.43 15.55 17.59
C ASP A 62 -19.52 15.10 19.06
N ASP A 63 -20.72 15.05 19.64
CA ASP A 63 -20.93 14.52 21.01
C ASP A 63 -20.54 13.05 21.09
N GLU A 64 -20.07 12.65 22.26
CA GLU A 64 -19.78 11.24 22.56
C GLU A 64 -21.01 10.35 22.32
N ILE A 65 -20.79 9.19 21.70
CA ILE A 65 -21.87 8.27 21.38
C ILE A 65 -22.11 7.34 22.56
N ASP A 66 -23.33 7.35 23.10
CA ASP A 66 -23.75 6.40 24.13
C ASP A 66 -23.98 5.01 23.51
N TYR A 67 -22.90 4.20 23.45
CA TYR A 67 -22.96 2.83 22.94
C TYR A 67 -23.82 1.90 23.77
N ALA A 68 -24.03 2.19 25.06
CA ALA A 68 -24.90 1.37 25.90
C ALA A 68 -26.37 1.59 25.50
N ALA A 69 -26.78 2.84 25.29
CA ALA A 69 -28.10 3.16 24.76
C ALA A 69 -28.32 2.61 23.35
N VAL A 70 -27.30 2.74 22.46
CA VAL A 70 -27.35 2.16 21.10
C VAL A 70 -27.60 0.64 21.18
N ALA A 71 -26.84 -0.08 22.01
CA ALA A 71 -27.00 -1.54 22.15
C ALA A 71 -28.39 -1.93 22.66
N GLU A 72 -28.97 -1.15 23.57
CA GLU A 72 -30.35 -1.38 24.05
C GLU A 72 -31.39 -1.15 22.94
N TRP A 73 -31.24 -0.09 22.17
CA TRP A 73 -32.13 0.16 21.03
C TRP A 73 -31.97 -0.90 19.95
N GLU A 74 -30.74 -1.30 19.60
CA GLU A 74 -30.49 -2.34 18.61
C GLU A 74 -31.08 -3.70 19.04
N LYS A 75 -31.00 -4.03 20.33
CA LYS A 75 -31.63 -5.24 20.87
C LYS A 75 -33.15 -5.24 20.67
N LYS A 76 -33.79 -4.07 20.78
CA LYS A 76 -35.25 -3.91 20.60
C LYS A 76 -35.63 -3.94 19.13
N LEU A 77 -34.92 -3.16 18.31
CA LEU A 77 -35.29 -2.89 16.91
C LEU A 77 -34.70 -3.90 15.91
N ARG A 78 -33.62 -4.61 16.31
CA ARG A 78 -32.81 -5.48 15.45
C ARG A 78 -32.28 -4.76 14.19
N HIS A 79 -31.93 -3.48 14.35
CA HIS A 79 -31.51 -2.61 13.28
C HIS A 79 -30.54 -1.53 13.79
N ASP A 80 -29.29 -1.61 13.37
CA ASP A 80 -28.21 -0.73 13.83
C ASP A 80 -28.45 0.77 13.49
N VAL A 81 -28.74 1.09 12.22
CA VAL A 81 -28.96 2.47 11.80
C VAL A 81 -30.12 3.12 12.56
N MET A 82 -31.23 2.39 12.76
CA MET A 82 -32.36 2.91 13.53
C MET A 82 -32.01 3.12 15.02
N ALA A 83 -31.19 2.27 15.60
CA ALA A 83 -30.72 2.46 16.98
C ALA A 83 -29.92 3.77 17.12
N HIS A 84 -29.00 4.03 16.18
CA HIS A 84 -28.23 5.29 16.15
C HIS A 84 -29.10 6.53 15.88
N ILE A 85 -30.14 6.42 15.05
CA ILE A 85 -31.13 7.52 14.84
C ILE A 85 -31.83 7.87 16.16
N HIS A 86 -32.29 6.87 16.91
CA HIS A 86 -32.95 7.10 18.20
C HIS A 86 -32.02 7.79 19.20
N VAL A 87 -30.80 7.29 19.39
CA VAL A 87 -29.83 7.85 20.33
C VAL A 87 -29.43 9.29 19.91
N TYR A 88 -29.25 9.55 18.64
CA TYR A 88 -28.96 10.91 18.16
C TYR A 88 -30.17 11.84 18.33
N GLY A 89 -31.37 11.32 18.09
CA GLY A 89 -32.62 12.05 18.32
C GLY A 89 -32.88 12.39 19.79
N GLU A 90 -32.41 11.58 20.73
CA GLU A 90 -32.50 11.90 22.17
C GLU A 90 -31.67 13.14 22.54
N SER A 91 -30.52 13.34 21.86
CA SER A 91 -29.72 14.58 21.98
C SER A 91 -30.31 15.76 21.17
N CYS A 92 -31.16 15.49 20.18
CA CYS A 92 -31.71 16.45 19.26
C CYS A 92 -33.26 16.35 19.17
N PRO A 93 -33.99 16.61 20.27
CA PRO A 93 -35.41 16.31 20.35
C PRO A 93 -36.28 17.07 19.31
N ASP A 94 -35.92 18.30 18.95
CA ASP A 94 -36.68 19.09 17.95
C ASP A 94 -36.40 18.60 16.52
N ALA A 95 -35.22 18.04 16.29
CA ALA A 95 -34.80 17.48 15.00
C ALA A 95 -35.04 15.96 14.88
N ALA A 96 -35.42 15.24 15.95
CA ALA A 96 -35.56 13.79 15.95
C ALA A 96 -36.46 13.27 14.81
N GLY A 97 -37.49 13.99 14.45
CA GLY A 97 -38.46 13.64 13.41
C GLY A 97 -37.94 13.76 11.98
N ILE A 98 -36.83 14.49 11.76
CA ILE A 98 -36.27 14.71 10.40
C ILE A 98 -34.95 13.99 10.19
N ILE A 99 -34.39 13.36 11.22
CA ILE A 99 -33.17 12.55 11.04
C ILE A 99 -33.45 11.43 10.05
N HIS A 100 -32.64 11.35 8.99
CA HIS A 100 -32.77 10.31 7.97
C HIS A 100 -34.03 10.43 7.08
N LEU A 101 -34.59 11.61 6.93
CA LEU A 101 -35.80 11.84 6.12
C LEU A 101 -35.57 11.39 4.68
N GLY A 102 -36.49 10.60 4.13
CA GLY A 102 -36.41 10.07 2.76
C GLY A 102 -35.30 9.04 2.48
N ALA A 103 -34.33 8.91 3.38
CA ALA A 103 -33.17 8.05 3.18
C ALA A 103 -33.40 6.58 3.57
N THR A 104 -32.50 5.70 3.16
CA THR A 104 -32.39 4.31 3.61
C THR A 104 -31.03 4.08 4.27
N SER A 105 -30.88 2.96 4.99
CA SER A 105 -29.65 2.65 5.76
C SER A 105 -28.37 2.80 4.94
N CYS A 106 -28.39 2.42 3.66
CA CYS A 106 -27.21 2.52 2.80
C CYS A 106 -26.79 3.95 2.48
N TYR A 107 -27.65 4.94 2.73
CA TYR A 107 -27.22 6.34 2.69
C TYR A 107 -26.06 6.62 3.65
N VAL A 108 -26.18 6.21 4.91
CA VAL A 108 -25.11 6.45 5.89
C VAL A 108 -24.03 5.36 5.85
N THR A 109 -24.39 4.09 5.69
CA THR A 109 -23.41 3.00 5.72
C THR A 109 -22.44 3.06 4.54
N ASP A 110 -22.96 3.22 3.34
CA ASP A 110 -22.17 3.17 2.11
C ASP A 110 -21.37 4.46 1.87
N ASN A 111 -21.99 5.63 2.10
CA ASN A 111 -21.26 6.88 1.96
C ASN A 111 -20.18 7.04 3.03
N ALA A 112 -20.43 6.61 4.28
CA ALA A 112 -19.41 6.62 5.32
C ALA A 112 -18.25 5.69 4.98
N ASP A 113 -18.51 4.49 4.47
CA ASP A 113 -17.47 3.56 4.02
C ASP A 113 -16.60 4.22 2.93
N ILE A 114 -17.21 4.84 1.91
CA ILE A 114 -16.48 5.55 0.83
C ILE A 114 -15.61 6.68 1.39
N MET A 115 -16.13 7.49 2.32
CA MET A 115 -15.37 8.57 2.95
C MET A 115 -14.16 8.03 3.74
N ILE A 116 -14.36 6.98 4.52
CA ILE A 116 -13.31 6.33 5.32
C ILE A 116 -12.26 5.71 4.39
N TYR A 117 -12.69 5.03 3.33
CA TYR A 117 -11.76 4.43 2.36
C TYR A 117 -10.94 5.49 1.61
N ARG A 118 -11.53 6.64 1.26
CA ARG A 118 -10.80 7.76 0.69
C ARG A 118 -9.68 8.22 1.63
N ASP A 119 -10.02 8.47 2.89
CA ASP A 119 -9.05 8.93 3.89
C ASP A 119 -7.94 7.88 4.10
N ALA A 120 -8.29 6.58 4.12
CA ALA A 120 -7.35 5.48 4.21
C ALA A 120 -6.42 5.37 2.99
N LEU A 121 -6.96 5.48 1.77
CA LEU A 121 -6.18 5.45 0.53
C LEU A 121 -5.20 6.63 0.46
N LEU A 122 -5.61 7.82 0.90
CA LEU A 122 -4.72 8.99 0.99
C LEU A 122 -3.56 8.76 1.96
N HIS A 123 -3.83 8.15 3.10
CA HIS A 123 -2.78 7.77 4.05
C HIS A 123 -1.83 6.72 3.47
N ILE A 124 -2.36 5.66 2.86
CA ILE A 124 -1.53 4.65 2.15
C ILE A 124 -0.67 5.30 1.08
N ARG A 125 -1.20 6.30 0.34
CA ARG A 125 -0.42 7.04 -0.65
C ARG A 125 0.76 7.79 -0.02
N SER A 126 0.56 8.47 1.10
CA SER A 126 1.62 9.21 1.78
C SER A 126 2.73 8.30 2.31
N GLU A 127 2.36 7.13 2.85
CA GLU A 127 3.31 6.10 3.26
C GLU A 127 4.11 5.54 2.06
N LEU A 128 3.42 5.23 0.95
CA LEU A 128 4.03 4.71 -0.28
C LEU A 128 5.01 5.72 -0.91
N VAL A 129 4.63 6.99 -0.96
CA VAL A 129 5.50 8.10 -1.44
C VAL A 129 6.77 8.18 -0.61
N SER A 130 6.67 8.01 0.72
CA SER A 130 7.83 8.01 1.62
C SER A 130 8.77 6.84 1.35
N VAL A 131 8.23 5.64 1.06
CA VAL A 131 9.03 4.47 0.66
C VAL A 131 9.77 4.72 -0.65
N ILE A 132 9.07 5.26 -1.67
CA ILE A 132 9.67 5.59 -2.98
C ILE A 132 10.79 6.61 -2.82
N ALA A 133 10.56 7.68 -2.04
CA ALA A 133 11.56 8.71 -1.79
C ALA A 133 12.83 8.14 -1.14
N ALA A 134 12.68 7.31 -0.11
CA ALA A 134 13.80 6.66 0.58
C ALA A 134 14.59 5.71 -0.35
N LEU A 135 13.88 4.95 -1.21
CA LEU A 135 14.53 4.09 -2.20
C LEU A 135 15.27 4.89 -3.27
N CYS A 136 14.74 6.04 -3.70
CA CYS A 136 15.41 6.96 -4.61
C CYS A 136 16.69 7.53 -4.01
N ASP A 137 16.67 7.93 -2.75
CA ASP A 137 17.85 8.44 -2.05
C ASP A 137 18.93 7.36 -1.90
N PHE A 138 18.53 6.15 -1.53
CA PHE A 138 19.42 5.00 -1.47
C PHE A 138 20.00 4.65 -2.86
N ALA A 139 19.16 4.60 -3.90
CA ALA A 139 19.59 4.31 -5.26
C ALA A 139 20.62 5.34 -5.76
N TYR A 140 20.34 6.62 -5.57
CA TYR A 140 21.24 7.69 -5.96
C TYR A 140 22.60 7.65 -5.24
N LYS A 141 22.58 7.38 -3.91
CA LYS A 141 23.79 7.23 -3.11
C LYS A 141 24.72 6.15 -3.67
N TYR A 142 24.17 5.01 -4.07
CA TYR A 142 24.93 3.85 -4.52
C TYR A 142 24.87 3.62 -6.06
N ARG A 143 24.58 4.67 -6.84
CA ARG A 143 24.38 4.59 -8.31
C ARG A 143 25.59 4.06 -9.07
N ALA A 144 26.81 4.34 -8.57
CA ALA A 144 28.06 3.93 -9.18
C ALA A 144 28.76 2.77 -8.44
N MET A 145 28.17 2.22 -7.39
CA MET A 145 28.80 1.14 -6.64
C MET A 145 28.57 -0.22 -7.30
N PRO A 146 29.64 -0.86 -7.87
CA PRO A 146 29.51 -2.16 -8.51
C PRO A 146 29.05 -3.25 -7.53
N THR A 147 28.18 -4.11 -7.97
CA THR A 147 27.77 -5.33 -7.26
C THR A 147 27.54 -6.45 -8.25
N LEU A 148 27.67 -7.68 -7.80
CA LEU A 148 27.39 -8.85 -8.62
C LEU A 148 25.88 -8.94 -8.91
N GLY A 149 25.53 -9.00 -10.19
CA GLY A 149 24.17 -9.31 -10.66
C GLY A 149 23.93 -10.82 -10.64
N TYR A 150 22.66 -11.18 -10.40
CA TYR A 150 22.24 -12.58 -10.37
C TYR A 150 21.10 -12.80 -11.35
N THR A 151 21.24 -13.83 -12.20
CA THR A 151 20.14 -14.38 -12.99
C THR A 151 19.97 -15.83 -12.59
N HIS A 152 18.73 -16.31 -12.43
CA HIS A 152 18.44 -17.64 -11.89
C HIS A 152 19.14 -17.90 -10.54
N PHE A 153 19.38 -16.84 -9.77
CA PHE A 153 20.16 -16.82 -8.54
C PHE A 153 21.61 -17.33 -8.72
N GLN A 154 22.15 -17.27 -9.95
CA GLN A 154 23.54 -17.57 -10.26
C GLN A 154 24.28 -16.28 -10.59
N PRO A 155 25.59 -16.19 -10.26
CA PRO A 155 26.44 -15.08 -10.64
C PRO A 155 26.38 -14.79 -12.15
N ALA A 156 26.18 -13.53 -12.49
CA ALA A 156 26.09 -13.04 -13.86
C ALA A 156 27.01 -11.82 -14.03
N GLN A 157 26.63 -10.86 -14.86
CA GLN A 157 27.39 -9.62 -15.03
C GLN A 157 27.23 -8.66 -13.85
N LEU A 158 28.08 -7.62 -13.79
CA LEU A 158 27.94 -6.58 -12.78
C LEU A 158 26.74 -5.68 -13.06
N VAL A 159 26.17 -5.19 -11.99
CA VAL A 159 25.23 -4.07 -11.93
C VAL A 159 25.72 -3.12 -10.85
N THR A 160 24.93 -2.09 -10.49
CA THR A 160 25.21 -1.30 -9.29
C THR A 160 24.16 -1.57 -8.21
N VAL A 161 24.56 -1.35 -6.96
CA VAL A 161 23.64 -1.41 -5.81
C VAL A 161 22.47 -0.45 -6.02
N GLY A 162 22.74 0.75 -6.53
CA GLY A 162 21.72 1.75 -6.85
C GLY A 162 20.76 1.29 -7.94
N LYS A 163 21.25 0.71 -9.05
CA LYS A 163 20.39 0.20 -10.10
C LYS A 163 19.46 -0.91 -9.62
N ARG A 164 19.94 -1.79 -8.74
CA ARG A 164 19.08 -2.81 -8.11
C ARG A 164 17.94 -2.16 -7.31
N ALA A 165 18.22 -1.09 -6.56
CA ALA A 165 17.19 -0.36 -5.81
C ALA A 165 16.15 0.29 -6.73
N CYS A 166 16.56 0.78 -7.90
CA CYS A 166 15.60 1.29 -8.90
C CYS A 166 14.59 0.22 -9.36
N LEU A 167 14.97 -1.05 -9.41
CA LEU A 167 14.02 -2.12 -9.77
C LEU A 167 12.91 -2.26 -8.73
N TRP A 168 13.23 -2.07 -7.44
CA TRP A 168 12.22 -2.07 -6.38
C TRP A 168 11.36 -0.81 -6.40
N ALA A 169 12.00 0.36 -6.56
CA ALA A 169 11.29 1.63 -6.63
C ALA A 169 10.34 1.72 -7.84
N GLN A 170 10.71 1.10 -8.96
CA GLN A 170 9.87 1.04 -10.16
C GLN A 170 8.56 0.30 -9.93
N ASP A 171 8.57 -0.83 -9.21
CA ASP A 171 7.35 -1.55 -8.87
C ASP A 171 6.42 -0.67 -8.03
N PHE A 172 6.95 0.02 -7.02
CA PHE A 172 6.15 0.94 -6.19
C PHE A 172 5.64 2.17 -6.96
N LEU A 173 6.35 2.63 -8.00
CA LEU A 173 5.83 3.69 -8.88
C LEU A 173 4.64 3.21 -9.72
N LEU A 174 4.63 1.95 -10.17
CA LEU A 174 3.46 1.36 -10.83
C LEU A 174 2.28 1.25 -9.86
N ASP A 175 2.55 0.82 -8.63
CA ASP A 175 1.51 0.77 -7.59
C ASP A 175 0.94 2.17 -7.25
N LEU A 176 1.78 3.21 -7.27
CA LEU A 176 1.36 4.60 -7.05
C LEU A 176 0.42 5.08 -8.16
N ASP A 177 0.67 4.72 -9.42
CA ASP A 177 -0.22 5.06 -10.53
C ASP A 177 -1.60 4.44 -10.34
N GLU A 178 -1.65 3.14 -10.03
CA GLU A 178 -2.90 2.44 -9.78
C GLU A 178 -3.64 3.00 -8.54
N LEU A 179 -2.90 3.33 -7.48
CA LEU A 179 -3.46 3.94 -6.28
C LEU A 179 -4.06 5.32 -6.56
N ASN A 180 -3.35 6.17 -7.29
CA ASN A 180 -3.86 7.48 -7.71
C ASN A 180 -5.11 7.31 -8.58
N PHE A 181 -5.10 6.37 -9.53
CA PHE A 181 -6.28 6.09 -10.35
C PHE A 181 -7.49 5.70 -9.50
N VAL A 182 -7.31 4.87 -8.47
CA VAL A 182 -8.41 4.48 -7.56
C VAL A 182 -8.91 5.69 -6.77
N ILE A 183 -8.02 6.53 -6.23
CA ILE A 183 -8.38 7.74 -5.47
C ILE A 183 -9.13 8.74 -6.34
N ASP A 184 -8.61 9.05 -7.52
CA ASP A 184 -9.17 10.06 -8.42
C ASP A 184 -10.53 9.66 -9.02
N ASN A 185 -10.81 8.35 -9.07
CA ASN A 185 -12.06 7.81 -9.58
C ASN A 185 -12.99 7.29 -8.48
N LEU A 186 -12.78 7.69 -7.23
CA LEU A 186 -13.68 7.33 -6.14
C LEU A 186 -14.95 8.17 -6.20
N LEU A 187 -16.09 7.52 -6.44
CA LEU A 187 -17.38 8.15 -6.61
C LEU A 187 -18.21 8.07 -5.33
N PHE A 188 -18.95 9.13 -5.04
CA PHE A 188 -19.89 9.16 -3.92
C PHE A 188 -21.20 8.43 -4.29
N HIS A 189 -21.80 7.73 -3.32
CA HIS A 189 -23.05 7.00 -3.58
C HIS A 189 -24.26 7.93 -3.67
N GLY A 190 -24.38 8.84 -2.71
CA GLY A 190 -25.51 9.75 -2.59
C GLY A 190 -26.73 9.15 -1.87
N CYS A 191 -27.85 9.84 -1.96
CA CYS A 191 -29.16 9.44 -1.42
C CYS A 191 -30.00 8.76 -2.50
N ARG A 192 -29.86 7.47 -2.66
CA ARG A 192 -30.49 6.72 -3.79
C ARG A 192 -31.80 6.01 -3.44
N GLY A 193 -32.12 5.92 -2.16
CA GLY A 193 -33.32 5.20 -1.70
C GLY A 193 -33.19 3.68 -1.80
N THR A 194 -34.31 3.00 -1.62
CA THR A 194 -34.36 1.53 -1.43
C THR A 194 -33.86 0.72 -2.63
N THR A 195 -34.05 1.22 -3.84
CA THR A 195 -33.71 0.52 -5.09
C THR A 195 -32.89 1.36 -6.06
N GLY A 196 -32.33 2.48 -5.58
CA GLY A 196 -31.50 3.36 -6.41
C GLY A 196 -32.28 4.29 -7.35
N THR A 197 -33.57 4.47 -7.11
CA THR A 197 -34.47 5.25 -7.99
C THR A 197 -34.71 6.67 -7.54
N ASP A 198 -34.17 7.06 -6.39
CA ASP A 198 -34.44 8.35 -5.72
C ASP A 198 -35.95 8.62 -5.47
N ALA A 199 -36.80 7.60 -5.50
CA ALA A 199 -38.27 7.75 -5.52
C ALA A 199 -38.82 8.47 -4.28
N SER A 200 -38.27 8.25 -3.09
CA SER A 200 -38.69 8.93 -1.85
C SER A 200 -38.43 10.44 -1.94
N PHE A 201 -37.25 10.83 -2.42
CA PHE A 201 -36.88 12.24 -2.59
C PHE A 201 -37.69 12.90 -3.73
N LEU A 202 -37.92 12.17 -4.83
CA LEU A 202 -38.77 12.65 -5.90
C LEU A 202 -40.18 12.94 -5.40
N SER A 203 -40.72 12.11 -4.52
CA SER A 203 -42.00 12.34 -3.86
C SER A 203 -41.99 13.55 -2.90
N LEU A 204 -40.90 13.70 -2.10
CA LEU A 204 -40.74 14.85 -1.19
C LEU A 204 -40.64 16.17 -1.93
N PHE A 205 -40.11 16.21 -3.15
CA PHE A 205 -39.98 17.37 -4.01
C PHE A 205 -41.10 17.47 -5.07
N ASP A 206 -42.26 16.86 -4.85
CA ASP A 206 -43.43 16.91 -5.74
C ASP A 206 -43.14 16.62 -7.21
N GLY A 207 -42.20 15.69 -7.47
CA GLY A 207 -41.79 15.28 -8.81
C GLY A 207 -40.69 16.13 -9.45
N ASP A 208 -40.05 17.04 -8.72
CA ASP A 208 -38.96 17.86 -9.23
C ASP A 208 -37.64 17.07 -9.28
N VAL A 209 -37.33 16.56 -10.45
CA VAL A 209 -36.10 15.79 -10.73
C VAL A 209 -34.84 16.65 -10.51
N GLN A 210 -34.92 17.95 -10.79
CA GLN A 210 -33.76 18.84 -10.66
C GLN A 210 -33.37 19.02 -9.19
N LYS A 211 -34.34 19.22 -8.30
CA LYS A 211 -34.09 19.29 -6.85
C LYS A 211 -33.49 17.99 -6.30
N VAL A 212 -33.92 16.82 -6.78
CA VAL A 212 -33.32 15.54 -6.39
C VAL A 212 -31.85 15.46 -6.80
N ARG A 213 -31.51 15.95 -7.99
CA ARG A 213 -30.10 15.98 -8.45
C ARG A 213 -29.27 16.99 -7.63
N GLU A 214 -29.84 18.15 -7.36
CA GLU A 214 -29.19 19.17 -6.51
C GLU A 214 -28.96 18.67 -5.10
N LEU A 215 -29.91 17.97 -4.48
CA LEU A 215 -29.76 17.32 -3.17
C LEU A 215 -28.52 16.43 -3.15
N ASN A 216 -28.40 15.52 -4.10
CA ASN A 216 -27.28 14.58 -4.18
C ASN A 216 -25.95 15.30 -4.43
N ALA A 217 -25.93 16.33 -5.28
CA ALA A 217 -24.72 17.12 -5.56
C ALA A 217 -24.27 17.91 -4.33
N MET A 218 -25.17 18.55 -3.62
CA MET A 218 -24.87 19.33 -2.40
C MET A 218 -24.28 18.44 -1.30
N ILE A 219 -24.86 17.25 -1.07
CA ILE A 219 -24.34 16.32 -0.07
C ILE A 219 -22.96 15.81 -0.48
N ALA A 220 -22.77 15.47 -1.75
CA ALA A 220 -21.47 15.00 -2.25
C ALA A 220 -20.38 16.08 -2.07
N GLU A 221 -20.67 17.33 -2.44
CA GLU A 221 -19.77 18.48 -2.29
C GLU A 221 -19.41 18.72 -0.82
N GLU A 222 -20.39 18.69 0.08
CA GLU A 222 -20.15 18.85 1.52
C GLU A 222 -19.28 17.73 2.09
N CYS A 223 -19.39 16.50 1.54
CA CYS A 223 -18.55 15.36 1.90
C CYS A 223 -17.18 15.34 1.17
N GLY A 224 -16.90 16.35 0.35
CA GLY A 224 -15.63 16.50 -0.38
C GLY A 224 -15.52 15.59 -1.61
N PHE A 225 -16.64 15.31 -2.29
CA PHE A 225 -16.68 14.56 -3.55
C PHE A 225 -17.26 15.41 -4.68
N SER A 226 -16.60 15.42 -5.81
CA SER A 226 -17.06 16.11 -7.03
C SER A 226 -17.89 15.23 -7.96
N MET A 227 -17.90 13.92 -7.76
CA MET A 227 -18.55 12.96 -8.64
C MET A 227 -19.39 11.96 -7.85
N LEU A 228 -20.56 11.61 -8.43
CA LEU A 228 -21.44 10.57 -7.92
C LEU A 228 -21.54 9.42 -8.92
N PHE A 229 -21.92 8.24 -8.43
CA PHE A 229 -22.31 7.16 -9.33
C PHE A 229 -23.50 7.62 -10.18
N PRO A 230 -23.41 7.52 -11.52
CA PRO A 230 -24.54 7.93 -12.38
C PRO A 230 -25.77 7.04 -12.18
N VAL A 231 -25.56 5.77 -11.86
CA VAL A 231 -26.57 4.77 -11.54
C VAL A 231 -26.07 3.89 -10.40
N ALA A 232 -26.94 3.58 -9.45
CA ALA A 232 -26.65 2.66 -8.36
C ALA A 232 -27.93 1.89 -7.98
N GLY A 233 -27.77 0.78 -7.27
CA GLY A 233 -28.86 0.13 -6.56
C GLY A 233 -29.10 0.80 -5.20
N GLN A 234 -29.48 0.02 -4.21
CA GLN A 234 -29.52 0.52 -2.82
C GLN A 234 -28.11 0.82 -2.29
N THR A 235 -27.08 0.13 -2.82
CA THR A 235 -25.67 0.23 -2.46
C THR A 235 -24.86 0.76 -3.65
N TYR A 236 -23.66 1.27 -3.38
CA TYR A 236 -22.68 1.47 -4.45
C TYR A 236 -22.21 0.11 -5.02
N PRO A 237 -21.74 0.06 -6.28
CA PRO A 237 -21.28 -1.18 -6.88
C PRO A 237 -20.11 -1.79 -6.10
N ARG A 238 -20.28 -2.99 -5.53
CA ARG A 238 -19.22 -3.68 -4.74
C ARG A 238 -17.95 -3.99 -5.55
N LYS A 239 -17.97 -3.74 -6.84
CA LYS A 239 -16.79 -3.73 -7.71
C LYS A 239 -15.72 -2.71 -7.24
N TYR A 240 -16.13 -1.65 -6.54
CA TYR A 240 -15.18 -0.68 -5.94
C TYR A 240 -14.36 -1.29 -4.81
N ASP A 241 -14.96 -2.12 -3.97
CA ASP A 241 -14.23 -2.83 -2.92
C ASP A 241 -13.14 -3.72 -3.53
N SER A 242 -13.45 -4.38 -4.65
CA SER A 242 -12.47 -5.17 -5.41
C SER A 242 -11.33 -4.32 -5.96
N ARG A 243 -11.60 -3.10 -6.47
CA ARG A 243 -10.55 -2.18 -6.92
C ARG A 243 -9.64 -1.77 -5.75
N ILE A 244 -10.23 -1.43 -4.60
CA ILE A 244 -9.48 -1.02 -3.41
C ILE A 244 -8.57 -2.17 -2.93
N LEU A 245 -9.12 -3.36 -2.68
CA LEU A 245 -8.30 -4.48 -2.20
C LEU A 245 -7.27 -4.94 -3.23
N ASN A 246 -7.53 -4.80 -4.52
CA ASN A 246 -6.55 -5.14 -5.57
C ASN A 246 -5.34 -4.20 -5.54
N VAL A 247 -5.52 -2.89 -5.36
CA VAL A 247 -4.38 -1.96 -5.27
C VAL A 247 -3.58 -2.19 -3.99
N LEU A 248 -4.22 -2.49 -2.86
CA LEU A 248 -3.51 -2.88 -1.63
C LEU A 248 -2.71 -4.17 -1.84
N SER A 249 -3.28 -5.13 -2.57
CA SER A 249 -2.59 -6.38 -2.95
C SER A 249 -1.40 -6.14 -3.88
N ALA A 250 -1.49 -5.19 -4.83
CA ALA A 250 -0.38 -4.83 -5.70
C ALA A 250 0.79 -4.25 -4.89
N ILE A 251 0.53 -3.30 -4.00
CA ILE A 251 1.54 -2.75 -3.07
C ILE A 251 2.18 -3.87 -2.23
N ALA A 252 1.37 -4.80 -1.74
CA ALA A 252 1.87 -5.94 -0.98
C ALA A 252 2.79 -6.87 -1.81
N GLN A 253 2.54 -7.04 -3.11
CA GLN A 253 3.40 -7.81 -4.01
C GLN A 253 4.77 -7.16 -4.17
N SER A 254 4.81 -5.84 -4.38
CA SER A 254 6.06 -5.07 -4.48
C SER A 254 6.87 -5.11 -3.18
N ALA A 255 6.19 -4.94 -2.04
CA ALA A 255 6.82 -5.05 -0.72
C ALA A 255 7.35 -6.47 -0.45
N TYR A 256 6.62 -7.50 -0.85
CA TYR A 256 7.07 -8.89 -0.72
C TYR A 256 8.33 -9.16 -1.54
N ARG A 257 8.35 -8.70 -2.79
CA ARG A 257 9.52 -8.82 -3.68
C ARG A 257 10.75 -8.16 -3.07
N PHE A 258 10.64 -6.89 -2.68
CA PHE A 258 11.70 -6.16 -1.99
C PHE A 258 12.21 -6.92 -0.76
N ALA A 259 11.32 -7.34 0.12
CA ALA A 259 11.68 -8.01 1.37
C ALA A 259 12.35 -9.38 1.12
N ASN A 260 11.95 -10.12 0.09
CA ASN A 260 12.64 -11.34 -0.31
C ASN A 260 14.07 -11.07 -0.79
N ASP A 261 14.27 -10.09 -1.67
CA ASP A 261 15.59 -9.71 -2.14
C ASP A 261 16.48 -9.28 -0.96
N MET A 262 15.96 -8.49 -0.03
CA MET A 262 16.68 -8.09 1.18
C MET A 262 17.11 -9.29 2.03
N ARG A 263 16.23 -10.27 2.22
CA ARG A 263 16.56 -11.51 2.97
C ARG A 263 17.66 -12.31 2.29
N LEU A 264 17.66 -12.42 0.97
CA LEU A 264 18.70 -13.08 0.18
C LEU A 264 20.01 -12.31 0.24
N LEU A 265 19.97 -10.98 0.10
CA LEU A 265 21.16 -10.12 0.20
C LEU A 265 21.77 -10.15 1.61
N GLN A 266 20.95 -10.24 2.65
CA GLN A 266 21.41 -10.40 4.04
C GLN A 266 22.03 -11.79 4.27
N HIS A 267 21.47 -12.86 3.68
CA HIS A 267 22.11 -14.18 3.67
C HIS A 267 23.50 -14.13 3.03
N LEU A 268 23.66 -13.40 1.93
CA LEU A 268 24.94 -13.13 1.28
C LEU A 268 25.83 -12.16 2.07
N ARG A 269 25.34 -11.57 3.16
CA ARG A 269 26.01 -10.55 3.99
C ARG A 269 26.35 -9.28 3.24
N GLN A 270 25.71 -9.00 2.12
CA GLN A 270 25.97 -7.83 1.26
C GLN A 270 25.18 -6.61 1.72
N VAL A 271 23.91 -6.81 2.08
CA VAL A 271 23.00 -5.74 2.52
C VAL A 271 22.23 -6.24 3.73
N GLU A 272 21.98 -5.39 4.71
CA GLU A 272 21.26 -5.73 5.94
C GLU A 272 20.12 -4.73 6.19
N GLU A 273 19.00 -5.20 6.77
CA GLU A 273 18.00 -4.31 7.34
C GLU A 273 18.55 -3.59 8.59
N PRO A 274 17.99 -2.45 9.00
CA PRO A 274 18.45 -1.74 10.17
C PRO A 274 18.37 -2.60 11.44
N PHE A 275 19.39 -2.49 12.28
CA PHE A 275 19.49 -3.20 13.54
C PHE A 275 19.71 -2.21 14.68
N GLU A 276 18.78 -2.16 15.63
CA GLU A 276 18.84 -1.19 16.73
C GLU A 276 19.86 -1.59 17.80
N LYS A 277 20.43 -0.58 18.46
CA LYS A 277 21.52 -0.77 19.43
C LYS A 277 21.20 -1.78 20.53
N ASN A 278 19.93 -1.85 20.96
CA ASN A 278 19.47 -2.74 22.03
C ASN A 278 18.67 -3.95 21.51
N GLN A 279 18.61 -4.13 20.19
CA GLN A 279 17.86 -5.23 19.59
C GLN A 279 18.58 -6.55 19.84
N VAL A 280 17.83 -7.57 20.26
CA VAL A 280 18.32 -8.95 20.40
C VAL A 280 17.94 -9.73 19.14
N GLY A 281 18.95 -10.06 18.33
CA GLY A 281 18.74 -10.80 17.09
C GLY A 281 18.42 -12.29 17.27
N SER A 282 18.87 -12.88 18.39
CA SER A 282 18.64 -14.28 18.73
C SER A 282 18.85 -14.48 20.23
N SER A 283 17.95 -15.23 20.85
CA SER A 283 18.07 -15.60 22.28
C SER A 283 19.21 -16.56 22.57
N ALA A 284 19.70 -17.31 21.57
CA ALA A 284 20.74 -18.32 21.73
C ALA A 284 22.10 -17.91 21.14
N MET A 285 22.10 -17.06 20.10
CA MET A 285 23.31 -16.71 19.34
C MET A 285 23.43 -15.20 19.23
N ALA A 286 24.22 -14.56 20.07
CA ALA A 286 24.33 -13.11 20.20
C ALA A 286 24.79 -12.39 18.92
N TYR A 287 25.56 -13.06 18.04
CA TYR A 287 26.03 -12.51 16.77
C TYR A 287 24.99 -12.56 15.64
N LYS A 288 23.90 -13.32 15.81
CA LYS A 288 22.93 -13.58 14.75
C LYS A 288 22.00 -12.40 14.57
N ARG A 289 21.98 -11.83 13.37
CA ARG A 289 21.07 -10.76 12.95
C ARG A 289 20.04 -11.35 11.98
N ASN A 290 18.82 -11.56 12.45
CA ASN A 290 17.74 -12.06 11.60
C ASN A 290 17.07 -10.90 10.87
N PRO A 291 16.68 -11.06 9.59
CA PRO A 291 15.91 -10.05 8.85
C PRO A 291 14.43 -10.06 9.26
N MET A 292 14.14 -9.81 10.54
CA MET A 292 12.80 -10.00 11.13
C MET A 292 11.77 -9.05 10.57
N ARG A 293 12.17 -7.82 10.18
CA ARG A 293 11.28 -6.83 9.57
C ARG A 293 10.89 -7.27 8.18
N CYS A 294 11.86 -7.70 7.36
CA CYS A 294 11.60 -8.24 6.03
C CYS A 294 10.80 -9.56 6.08
N GLU A 295 11.02 -10.43 7.07
CA GLU A 295 10.21 -11.62 7.28
C GLU A 295 8.75 -11.26 7.61
N ARG A 296 8.52 -10.22 8.42
CA ARG A 296 7.19 -9.72 8.75
C ARG A 296 6.50 -9.06 7.55
N ILE A 297 7.23 -8.25 6.77
CA ILE A 297 6.72 -7.72 5.50
C ILE A 297 6.23 -8.87 4.61
N CYS A 298 7.04 -9.90 4.41
CA CYS A 298 6.65 -11.07 3.62
C CYS A 298 5.39 -11.76 4.16
N SER A 299 5.25 -11.91 5.47
CA SER A 299 4.11 -12.62 6.07
C SER A 299 2.81 -11.81 5.99
N LEU A 300 2.85 -10.51 6.29
CA LEU A 300 1.69 -9.62 6.18
C LEU A 300 1.27 -9.41 4.72
N SER A 301 2.23 -9.29 3.80
CA SER A 301 1.94 -9.19 2.36
C SER A 301 1.15 -10.41 1.85
N ARG A 302 1.48 -11.62 2.29
CA ARG A 302 0.69 -12.82 1.92
C ARG A 302 -0.73 -12.75 2.45
N TYR A 303 -0.92 -12.19 3.66
CA TYR A 303 -2.25 -11.99 4.22
C TYR A 303 -3.08 -11.06 3.34
N ILE A 304 -2.53 -9.89 2.94
CA ILE A 304 -3.21 -8.91 2.08
C ILE A 304 -3.57 -9.54 0.73
N MET A 305 -2.63 -10.25 0.09
CA MET A 305 -2.89 -10.91 -1.21
C MET A 305 -4.00 -11.96 -1.12
N ALA A 306 -4.09 -12.71 -0.01
CA ALA A 306 -5.16 -13.68 0.22
C ALA A 306 -6.49 -12.99 0.54
N ASP A 307 -6.47 -11.95 1.37
CA ASP A 307 -7.65 -11.18 1.74
C ASP A 307 -8.30 -10.49 0.55
N ALA A 308 -7.50 -10.02 -0.41
CA ALA A 308 -7.98 -9.36 -1.62
C ALA A 308 -8.94 -10.23 -2.46
N LEU A 309 -8.94 -11.54 -2.30
CA LEU A 309 -9.86 -12.46 -2.97
C LEU A 309 -11.31 -12.32 -2.47
N ASN A 310 -11.53 -11.80 -1.28
CA ASN A 310 -12.87 -11.62 -0.71
C ASN A 310 -13.72 -10.67 -1.57
N ALA A 311 -13.18 -9.52 -1.95
CA ALA A 311 -13.96 -8.49 -2.63
C ALA A 311 -14.46 -8.87 -4.04
N PRO A 312 -13.68 -9.50 -4.95
CA PRO A 312 -14.20 -9.96 -6.23
C PRO A 312 -15.24 -11.05 -6.08
N MET A 313 -15.12 -11.96 -5.08
CA MET A 313 -16.15 -12.95 -4.78
C MET A 313 -17.45 -12.28 -4.34
N THR A 314 -17.37 -11.35 -3.38
CA THR A 314 -18.52 -10.57 -2.90
C THR A 314 -19.18 -9.77 -4.03
N ALA A 315 -18.37 -9.08 -4.86
CA ALA A 315 -18.90 -8.32 -6.00
C ALA A 315 -19.64 -9.20 -7.03
N SER A 316 -19.19 -10.45 -7.18
CA SER A 316 -19.77 -11.41 -8.13
C SER A 316 -21.10 -12.02 -7.66
N THR A 317 -21.40 -11.96 -6.38
CA THR A 317 -22.60 -12.57 -5.77
C THR A 317 -23.68 -11.56 -5.42
N GLN A 318 -23.53 -10.28 -5.82
CA GLN A 318 -24.57 -9.28 -5.62
C GLN A 318 -25.79 -9.57 -6.50
N TRP A 319 -27.00 -9.50 -5.90
CA TRP A 319 -28.25 -9.77 -6.58
C TRP A 319 -29.06 -8.49 -6.76
N PHE A 320 -29.43 -8.20 -8.00
CA PHE A 320 -30.30 -7.07 -8.36
C PHE A 320 -29.87 -5.76 -7.67
N GLU A 321 -30.75 -5.09 -6.97
CA GLU A 321 -30.50 -3.79 -6.33
C GLU A 321 -29.91 -3.91 -4.93
N ARG A 322 -30.03 -5.08 -4.26
CA ARG A 322 -29.50 -5.34 -2.92
C ARG A 322 -29.49 -6.81 -2.54
N THR A 323 -28.40 -7.26 -1.94
CA THR A 323 -28.31 -8.44 -1.08
C THR A 323 -27.50 -8.10 0.17
N LEU A 324 -27.69 -8.80 1.28
CA LEU A 324 -26.99 -8.52 2.55
C LEU A 324 -25.75 -9.41 2.76
N ASP A 325 -25.48 -10.36 1.88
CA ASP A 325 -24.37 -11.30 2.06
C ASP A 325 -22.99 -10.64 1.95
N ASP A 326 -22.93 -9.44 1.39
CA ASP A 326 -21.74 -8.60 1.35
C ASP A 326 -21.31 -8.10 2.74
N SER A 327 -22.27 -7.82 3.61
CA SER A 327 -22.08 -6.98 4.80
C SER A 327 -21.04 -7.53 5.78
N ALA A 328 -21.16 -8.78 6.20
CA ALA A 328 -20.27 -9.39 7.17
C ALA A 328 -18.84 -9.54 6.61
N ASN A 329 -18.70 -9.97 5.35
CA ASN A 329 -17.41 -10.12 4.70
C ASN A 329 -16.69 -8.77 4.59
N ARG A 330 -17.36 -7.73 4.10
CA ARG A 330 -16.80 -6.39 3.93
C ARG A 330 -16.35 -5.74 5.25
N ARG A 331 -17.10 -5.96 6.34
CA ARG A 331 -16.75 -5.43 7.68
C ARG A 331 -15.44 -5.99 8.22
N ILE A 332 -14.96 -7.10 7.69
CA ILE A 332 -13.69 -7.74 8.04
C ILE A 332 -12.63 -7.41 6.98
N SER A 333 -12.86 -7.79 5.73
CA SER A 333 -11.85 -7.77 4.68
C SER A 333 -11.34 -6.36 4.36
N LEU A 334 -12.21 -5.35 4.25
CA LEU A 334 -11.76 -3.99 3.93
C LEU A 334 -10.90 -3.37 5.04
N PRO A 335 -11.38 -3.29 6.31
CA PRO A 335 -10.56 -2.75 7.40
C PRO A 335 -9.24 -3.52 7.57
N GLU A 336 -9.26 -4.85 7.60
CA GLU A 336 -8.05 -5.65 7.82
C GLU A 336 -7.07 -5.56 6.65
N GLY A 337 -7.55 -5.45 5.41
CA GLY A 337 -6.73 -5.17 4.24
C GLY A 337 -5.95 -3.86 4.38
N PHE A 338 -6.62 -2.77 4.79
CA PHE A 338 -5.99 -1.48 5.05
C PHE A 338 -5.03 -1.52 6.24
N LEU A 339 -5.43 -2.10 7.38
CA LEU A 339 -4.58 -2.24 8.57
C LEU A 339 -3.29 -3.01 8.27
N ALA A 340 -3.40 -4.08 7.50
CA ALA A 340 -2.25 -4.88 7.11
C ALA A 340 -1.33 -4.14 6.12
N CYS A 341 -1.90 -3.39 5.15
CA CYS A 341 -1.13 -2.61 4.19
C CYS A 341 -0.39 -1.45 4.88
N ASP A 342 -1.05 -0.74 5.78
CA ASP A 342 -0.43 0.27 6.64
C ASP A 342 0.76 -0.31 7.42
N ALA A 343 0.58 -1.46 8.05
CA ALA A 343 1.65 -2.16 8.77
C ALA A 343 2.84 -2.52 7.87
N VAL A 344 2.57 -2.99 6.65
CA VAL A 344 3.62 -3.31 5.65
C VAL A 344 4.39 -2.05 5.25
N LEU A 345 3.70 -0.96 4.91
CA LEU A 345 4.35 0.27 4.48
C LEU A 345 5.16 0.94 5.59
N ARG A 346 4.68 0.91 6.83
CA ARG A 346 5.45 1.38 8.00
C ARG A 346 6.73 0.57 8.17
N LEU A 347 6.67 -0.75 8.05
CA LEU A 347 7.87 -1.60 8.07
C LEU A 347 8.80 -1.27 6.90
N MET A 348 8.25 -1.07 5.70
CA MET A 348 9.01 -0.66 4.52
C MET A 348 9.73 0.67 4.75
N ARG A 349 9.06 1.70 5.27
CA ARG A 349 9.70 2.99 5.60
C ARG A 349 10.87 2.81 6.56
N ASN A 350 10.67 2.04 7.62
CA ASN A 350 11.73 1.78 8.58
C ASN A 350 12.92 1.07 7.95
N VAL A 351 12.66 0.02 7.15
CA VAL A 351 13.74 -0.73 6.49
C VAL A 351 14.45 0.14 5.46
N THR A 352 13.71 0.83 4.57
CA THR A 352 14.32 1.61 3.48
C THR A 352 15.14 2.81 3.97
N ALA A 353 14.72 3.45 5.07
CA ALA A 353 15.48 4.53 5.69
C ALA A 353 16.79 4.07 6.33
N GLY A 354 16.91 2.80 6.69
CA GLY A 354 18.04 2.26 7.45
C GLY A 354 18.83 1.13 6.76
N ILE A 355 18.64 0.91 5.47
CA ILE A 355 19.41 -0.11 4.73
C ILE A 355 20.91 0.11 4.90
N HIS A 356 21.60 -0.93 5.36
CA HIS A 356 23.06 -0.93 5.50
C HIS A 356 23.70 -1.79 4.42
N VAL A 357 24.67 -1.22 3.70
CA VAL A 357 25.49 -1.94 2.70
C VAL A 357 26.85 -2.28 3.29
N ASN A 358 27.19 -3.55 3.32
CA ASN A 358 28.50 -4.06 3.71
C ASN A 358 29.47 -3.96 2.52
N GLU A 359 29.92 -2.72 2.23
CA GLU A 359 30.66 -2.38 1.01
C GLU A 359 31.87 -3.30 0.76
N LYS A 360 32.61 -3.65 1.80
CA LYS A 360 33.77 -4.55 1.67
C LYS A 360 33.38 -6.00 1.35
N ILE A 361 32.21 -6.44 1.75
CA ILE A 361 31.68 -7.78 1.39
C ILE A 361 31.26 -7.76 -0.08
N VAL A 362 30.57 -6.69 -0.51
CA VAL A 362 30.18 -6.50 -1.90
C VAL A 362 31.41 -6.45 -2.81
N GLU A 363 32.40 -5.63 -2.47
CA GLU A 363 33.67 -5.52 -3.21
C GLU A 363 34.38 -6.90 -3.35
N ARG A 364 34.51 -7.63 -2.25
CA ARG A 364 35.12 -8.96 -2.26
C ARG A 364 34.38 -9.91 -3.20
N THR A 365 33.04 -9.92 -3.16
CA THR A 365 32.23 -10.77 -4.03
C THR A 365 32.39 -10.38 -5.50
N VAL A 366 32.46 -9.10 -5.80
CA VAL A 366 32.73 -8.59 -7.16
C VAL A 366 34.09 -9.10 -7.65
N LEU A 367 35.15 -8.90 -6.85
CA LEU A 367 36.51 -9.29 -7.23
C LEU A 367 36.67 -10.80 -7.44
N GLU A 368 35.92 -11.63 -6.71
CA GLU A 368 35.92 -13.09 -6.87
C GLU A 368 35.43 -13.52 -8.28
N TYR A 369 34.40 -12.84 -8.82
CA TYR A 369 33.78 -13.18 -10.10
C TYR A 369 34.24 -12.31 -11.25
N LEU A 370 34.92 -11.20 -11.00
CA LEU A 370 35.38 -10.25 -12.02
C LEU A 370 36.23 -10.90 -13.13
N PRO A 371 37.13 -11.87 -12.84
CA PRO A 371 37.87 -12.57 -13.89
C PRO A 371 36.97 -13.26 -14.93
N PHE A 372 35.86 -13.86 -14.48
CA PHE A 372 34.92 -14.52 -15.38
C PHE A 372 34.11 -13.50 -16.19
N ILE A 373 33.66 -12.42 -15.54
CA ILE A 373 32.89 -11.32 -16.17
C ILE A 373 33.72 -10.64 -17.25
N ALA A 374 35.01 -10.44 -17.00
CA ALA A 374 35.94 -9.81 -17.95
C ALA A 374 36.17 -10.64 -19.22
N THR A 375 35.92 -11.94 -19.20
CA THR A 375 36.19 -12.83 -20.35
C THR A 375 35.44 -12.41 -21.62
N GLU A 376 34.22 -11.86 -21.51
CA GLU A 376 33.46 -11.36 -22.66
C GLU A 376 34.15 -10.16 -23.31
N ASN A 377 34.58 -9.18 -22.53
CA ASN A 377 35.30 -8.00 -23.03
C ASN A 377 36.65 -8.38 -23.62
N LEU A 378 37.33 -9.35 -23.04
CA LEU A 378 38.59 -9.89 -23.55
C LEU A 378 38.41 -10.58 -24.92
N LEU A 379 37.37 -11.41 -25.03
CA LEU A 379 37.00 -12.05 -26.29
C LEU A 379 36.74 -11.00 -27.37
N MET A 380 35.91 -9.97 -27.07
CA MET A 380 35.59 -8.91 -28.01
C MET A 380 36.82 -8.08 -28.41
N SER A 381 37.69 -7.79 -27.43
CA SER A 381 38.96 -7.07 -27.72
C SER A 381 39.89 -7.89 -28.58
N ALA A 382 40.04 -9.18 -28.33
CA ALA A 382 40.90 -10.07 -29.11
C ALA A 382 40.36 -10.25 -30.55
N VAL A 383 39.06 -10.38 -30.74
CA VAL A 383 38.41 -10.43 -32.04
C VAL A 383 38.64 -9.13 -32.82
N ARG A 384 38.55 -7.96 -32.21
CA ARG A 384 38.87 -6.67 -32.86
C ARG A 384 40.31 -6.57 -33.32
N LYS A 385 41.22 -7.30 -32.69
CA LYS A 385 42.66 -7.39 -33.09
C LYS A 385 42.93 -8.48 -34.14
N GLY A 386 41.88 -9.12 -34.68
CA GLY A 386 41.99 -10.12 -35.73
C GLY A 386 42.01 -11.57 -35.28
N GLY A 387 41.75 -11.84 -33.99
CA GLY A 387 41.66 -13.21 -33.47
C GLY A 387 40.40 -13.95 -33.92
N ASP A 388 40.47 -15.27 -34.07
CA ASP A 388 39.33 -16.14 -34.36
C ASP A 388 38.41 -16.24 -33.11
N ARG A 389 37.15 -15.82 -33.28
CA ARG A 389 36.17 -15.79 -32.18
C ARG A 389 35.90 -17.17 -31.61
N GLN A 390 35.84 -18.19 -32.43
CA GLN A 390 35.47 -19.54 -32.00
C GLN A 390 36.63 -20.21 -31.24
N GLU A 391 37.84 -20.05 -31.75
CA GLU A 391 39.04 -20.55 -31.06
C GLU A 391 39.24 -19.87 -29.70
N LEU A 392 39.12 -18.53 -29.66
CA LEU A 392 39.25 -17.77 -28.44
C LEU A 392 38.15 -18.11 -27.39
N HIS A 393 36.92 -18.27 -27.89
CA HIS A 393 35.81 -18.69 -27.01
C HIS A 393 36.10 -20.08 -26.38
N GLU A 394 36.59 -21.04 -27.17
CA GLU A 394 36.88 -22.39 -26.65
C GLU A 394 38.02 -22.38 -25.62
N VAL A 395 39.06 -21.56 -25.87
CA VAL A 395 40.14 -21.35 -24.89
C VAL A 395 39.61 -20.77 -23.60
N ILE A 396 38.83 -19.70 -23.67
CA ILE A 396 38.23 -19.06 -22.48
C ILE A 396 37.32 -20.05 -21.75
N ARG A 397 36.45 -20.78 -22.47
CA ARG A 397 35.55 -21.78 -21.88
C ARG A 397 36.33 -22.84 -21.11
N THR A 398 37.35 -23.42 -21.70
CA THR A 398 38.16 -24.49 -21.09
C THR A 398 38.85 -23.95 -19.82
N ARG A 399 39.52 -22.81 -19.89
CA ARG A 399 40.18 -22.18 -18.73
C ARG A 399 39.21 -21.78 -17.62
N SER A 400 38.04 -21.31 -17.99
CA SER A 400 36.99 -20.99 -17.01
C SER A 400 36.46 -22.22 -16.28
N MET A 401 36.29 -23.35 -16.98
CA MET A 401 35.88 -24.60 -16.36
C MET A 401 36.94 -25.15 -15.39
N GLU A 402 38.22 -25.07 -15.76
CA GLU A 402 39.34 -25.46 -14.89
C GLU A 402 39.40 -24.60 -13.63
N ALA A 403 39.27 -23.25 -13.78
CA ALA A 403 39.27 -22.33 -12.65
C ALA A 403 38.04 -22.57 -11.74
N THR A 404 36.85 -22.81 -12.32
CA THR A 404 35.65 -23.16 -11.56
C THR A 404 35.81 -24.47 -10.79
N ALA A 405 36.41 -25.48 -11.36
CA ALA A 405 36.67 -26.76 -10.67
C ALA A 405 37.55 -26.51 -9.44
N ARG A 406 38.63 -25.73 -9.60
CA ARG A 406 39.52 -25.35 -8.49
C ARG A 406 38.78 -24.58 -7.37
N MET A 407 37.88 -23.63 -7.71
CA MET A 407 37.08 -22.93 -6.73
C MET A 407 36.14 -23.87 -5.95
N LYS A 408 35.62 -24.94 -6.58
CA LYS A 408 34.82 -25.96 -5.90
C LYS A 408 35.62 -26.79 -4.88
N GLU A 409 36.95 -26.81 -5.00
CA GLU A 409 37.87 -27.39 -4.02
C GLU A 409 38.20 -26.40 -2.87
N GLY A 410 37.60 -25.23 -2.85
CA GLY A 410 37.83 -24.20 -1.85
C GLY A 410 39.09 -23.36 -2.10
N LEU A 411 39.67 -23.43 -3.28
CA LEU A 411 40.86 -22.68 -3.66
C LEU A 411 40.47 -21.38 -4.36
N ASN A 412 41.37 -20.38 -4.36
CA ASN A 412 41.15 -19.13 -5.04
C ASN A 412 41.02 -19.27 -6.57
N CYS A 413 40.27 -18.40 -7.21
CA CYS A 413 40.18 -18.30 -8.66
C CYS A 413 41.57 -17.95 -9.26
N ASP A 414 42.02 -18.73 -10.21
CA ASP A 414 43.30 -18.51 -10.94
C ASP A 414 43.09 -18.27 -12.44
N LEU A 415 41.88 -17.86 -12.85
CA LEU A 415 41.54 -17.66 -14.25
C LEU A 415 42.40 -16.61 -14.96
N LEU A 416 42.77 -15.53 -14.28
CA LEU A 416 43.63 -14.50 -14.85
C LEU A 416 45.02 -15.03 -15.17
N ASP A 417 45.62 -15.80 -14.24
CA ASP A 417 46.91 -16.45 -14.44
C ASP A 417 46.86 -17.42 -15.63
N ARG A 418 45.78 -18.19 -15.73
CA ARG A 418 45.56 -19.14 -16.85
C ARG A 418 45.38 -18.47 -18.21
N LEU A 419 44.90 -17.25 -18.21
CA LEU A 419 44.73 -16.40 -19.40
C LEU A 419 45.90 -15.44 -19.64
N ALA A 420 46.91 -15.46 -18.77
CA ALA A 420 48.07 -14.55 -18.77
C ALA A 420 47.66 -13.06 -18.79
N LEU A 421 46.71 -12.71 -17.92
CA LEU A 421 46.15 -11.36 -17.83
C LEU A 421 46.65 -10.70 -16.53
N ASP A 422 46.97 -9.39 -16.66
CA ASP A 422 47.29 -8.57 -15.50
C ASP A 422 46.03 -8.21 -14.70
N PRO A 423 45.94 -8.57 -13.40
CA PRO A 423 44.84 -8.19 -12.55
C PRO A 423 44.59 -6.67 -12.47
N ALA A 424 45.66 -5.86 -12.61
CA ALA A 424 45.57 -4.40 -12.54
C ALA A 424 44.74 -3.75 -13.65
N VAL A 425 44.42 -4.53 -14.70
CA VAL A 425 43.60 -4.05 -15.85
C VAL A 425 42.10 -4.17 -15.56
N LEU A 426 41.70 -4.82 -14.48
CA LEU A 426 40.28 -5.10 -14.18
C LEU A 426 39.73 -4.09 -13.18
N ASP A 427 39.25 -2.96 -13.68
CA ASP A 427 38.43 -2.03 -12.88
C ASP A 427 36.95 -2.46 -12.93
N PRO A 428 36.33 -2.80 -11.79
CA PRO A 428 34.90 -3.13 -11.74
C PRO A 428 33.98 -2.08 -12.37
N ALA A 429 34.36 -0.81 -12.30
CA ALA A 429 33.60 0.30 -12.87
C ALA A 429 33.47 0.22 -14.40
N ALA A 430 34.39 -0.46 -15.07
CA ALA A 430 34.32 -0.65 -16.51
C ALA A 430 33.27 -1.72 -16.96
N PHE A 431 32.63 -2.42 -16.02
CA PHE A 431 31.73 -3.55 -16.30
C PHE A 431 30.29 -3.32 -15.83
N ILE A 432 29.96 -2.11 -15.38
CA ILE A 432 28.60 -1.76 -14.91
C ILE A 432 27.72 -1.12 -16.01
N GLY A 433 28.25 -1.01 -17.24
CA GLY A 433 27.54 -0.35 -18.35
C GLY A 433 27.16 1.11 -18.02
N ILE A 434 25.95 1.49 -18.36
CA ILE A 434 25.38 2.82 -18.11
C ILE A 434 24.49 2.84 -16.83
N CYS A 435 24.80 2.00 -15.84
CA CYS A 435 24.00 1.95 -14.61
C CYS A 435 23.91 3.30 -13.86
N PRO A 436 25.00 4.09 -13.72
CA PRO A 436 24.91 5.39 -13.06
C PRO A 436 23.91 6.33 -13.73
N GLU A 437 23.96 6.45 -15.04
CA GLU A 437 23.09 7.30 -15.83
C GLU A 437 21.63 6.82 -15.75
N GLN A 438 21.38 5.52 -15.85
CA GLN A 438 20.05 4.95 -15.67
C GLN A 438 19.46 5.27 -14.31
N VAL A 439 20.27 5.25 -13.24
CA VAL A 439 19.82 5.58 -11.89
C VAL A 439 19.53 7.08 -11.78
N GLU A 440 20.37 7.94 -12.33
CA GLU A 440 20.17 9.40 -12.27
C GLU A 440 18.87 9.80 -13.00
N GLU A 441 18.65 9.28 -14.20
CA GLU A 441 17.44 9.52 -14.99
C GLU A 441 16.19 8.99 -14.28
N PHE A 442 16.24 7.75 -13.80
CA PHE A 442 15.12 7.14 -13.07
C PHE A 442 14.77 7.90 -11.80
N VAL A 443 15.76 8.27 -10.99
CA VAL A 443 15.52 9.01 -9.74
C VAL A 443 14.95 10.40 -10.00
N ALA A 444 15.41 11.09 -11.06
CA ALA A 444 14.86 12.38 -11.44
C ALA A 444 13.38 12.27 -11.84
N GLU A 445 13.03 11.28 -12.66
CA GLU A 445 11.63 11.00 -13.03
C GLU A 445 10.77 10.62 -11.83
N ALA A 446 11.25 9.69 -11.00
CA ALA A 446 10.52 9.24 -9.81
C ALA A 446 10.23 10.39 -8.84
N ARG A 447 11.22 11.25 -8.58
CA ARG A 447 11.04 12.42 -7.72
C ARG A 447 10.04 13.43 -8.31
N ALA A 448 10.04 13.63 -9.62
CA ALA A 448 9.06 14.49 -10.28
C ALA A 448 7.62 13.94 -10.12
N ARG A 449 7.45 12.61 -10.20
CA ARG A 449 6.13 11.96 -10.07
C ARG A 449 5.56 12.04 -8.64
N ILE A 450 6.41 12.12 -7.63
CA ILE A 450 5.98 12.21 -6.22
C ILE A 450 5.98 13.64 -5.67
N ALA A 451 6.45 14.63 -6.43
CA ALA A 451 6.68 16.00 -5.94
C ALA A 451 5.43 16.67 -5.35
N ASP A 452 4.27 16.43 -5.94
CA ASP A 452 2.98 17.00 -5.51
C ASP A 452 2.24 16.13 -4.49
N CYS A 453 2.81 15.00 -4.09
CA CYS A 453 2.21 14.11 -3.11
C CYS A 453 2.75 14.41 -1.71
N ALA A 454 1.84 14.51 -0.74
CA ALA A 454 2.25 14.57 0.66
C ALA A 454 2.95 13.28 1.07
N ALA A 455 4.11 13.40 1.69
CA ALA A 455 4.86 12.28 2.26
C ALA A 455 4.69 12.25 3.78
N GLU A 456 4.64 11.05 4.35
CA GLU A 456 4.71 10.91 5.80
C GLU A 456 6.10 11.26 6.30
N THR A 457 6.16 12.14 7.30
CA THR A 457 7.41 12.60 7.92
C THR A 457 7.58 12.03 9.31
N GLY A 458 8.82 11.83 9.73
CA GLY A 458 9.19 11.34 11.05
C GLY A 458 9.59 9.85 11.09
N ASP A 459 10.27 9.51 12.18
CA ASP A 459 10.72 8.13 12.41
C ASP A 459 9.53 7.21 12.71
N VAL A 460 9.55 6.06 12.08
CA VAL A 460 8.55 5.01 12.33
C VAL A 460 9.02 4.17 13.52
N SER A 461 8.41 4.38 14.69
CA SER A 461 8.57 3.43 15.80
C SER A 461 7.82 2.13 15.44
N ILE A 462 8.53 1.02 15.48
CA ILE A 462 7.96 -0.30 15.22
C ILE A 462 7.90 -1.08 16.52
N ASN A 463 6.70 -1.52 16.89
CA ASN A 463 6.54 -2.48 17.98
C ASN A 463 6.89 -3.87 17.45
N VAL A 464 8.08 -4.36 17.80
CA VAL A 464 8.60 -5.65 17.34
C VAL A 464 8.17 -6.78 18.29
#